data_9ded0823974f5d0fe9adf7af9f48f19d
#
_entry.id   9ded0823974f5d0fe9adf7af9f48f19d
#
_cell.length_a   1.000
_cell.length_b   1.000
_cell.length_c   1.000
_cell.angle_alpha   90.00
_cell.angle_beta   90.00
_cell.angle_gamma   90.00
#
_symmetry.space_group_name_H-M   'P 1'
#
loop_
_entity.id
_entity.type
_entity.pdbx_description
1 polymer ?
#
loop_
_entity_poly.entity_id
_entity_poly.type
_entity_poly.pdbx_seq_one_letter_code
_entity_poly.pdbx_strand_id
1 'polypeptide(L)'
;LGDVYKRQLMMGAMLFSGYPVAFILGGVSITFGLLGFAFDVFSLNEFFNFAPRIWGFAAENLVLVALPTFIVMGIAMERSGVAEDLLHITQILLRKVPGGLAMSVTVMGTILAAMTGIIGASVTMMTALALPTMLNQKYYPSLATGVICSSGTLGILIPPSIMLIIMGDLLQVPVGTLFMAAWGPGLVLVVMYLTYIGFYSKFNPCLLYTSPSPRD
;
A
#
# COMPACT_ATOMS: atom_id res chain seq x y z
N LEU A 1 15.95 10.11 -30.70
CA LEU A 1 16.29 8.98 -29.81
C LEU A 1 17.28 9.41 -28.71
N GLY A 2 18.34 10.18 -29.01
CA GLY A 2 19.33 10.62 -28.01
C GLY A 2 18.76 11.47 -26.88
N ASP A 3 17.77 12.31 -27.16
CA ASP A 3 17.21 13.23 -26.16
C ASP A 3 16.26 12.54 -25.18
N VAL A 4 15.63 11.44 -25.59
CA VAL A 4 14.82 10.59 -24.72
C VAL A 4 15.71 9.92 -23.67
N TYR A 5 16.87 9.40 -24.08
CA TYR A 5 17.82 8.77 -23.16
C TYR A 5 18.45 9.78 -22.18
N LYS A 6 18.77 10.98 -22.64
CA LYS A 6 19.28 12.07 -21.76
C LYS A 6 18.24 12.45 -20.69
N ARG A 7 16.98 12.59 -21.08
CA ARG A 7 15.88 12.86 -20.17
C ARG A 7 15.70 11.72 -19.14
N GLN A 8 15.75 10.47 -19.59
CA GLN A 8 15.64 9.31 -18.68
C GLN A 8 16.80 9.22 -17.70
N LEU A 9 18.04 9.46 -18.18
CA LEU A 9 19.22 9.47 -17.31
C LEU A 9 19.15 10.58 -16.26
N MET A 10 18.76 11.80 -16.68
CA MET A 10 18.60 12.92 -15.75
C MET A 10 17.50 12.65 -14.73
N MET A 11 16.37 12.08 -15.16
CA MET A 11 15.27 11.68 -14.28
C MET A 11 15.73 10.62 -13.28
N GLY A 12 16.44 9.57 -13.75
CA GLY A 12 17.01 8.53 -12.89
C GLY A 12 17.98 9.12 -11.87
N ALA A 13 18.93 9.97 -12.28
CA ALA A 13 19.88 10.60 -11.38
C ALA A 13 19.20 11.48 -10.33
N MET A 14 18.16 12.23 -10.71
CA MET A 14 17.43 13.08 -9.76
C MET A 14 16.56 12.27 -8.79
N LEU A 15 16.07 11.07 -9.16
CA LEU A 15 15.35 10.19 -8.24
C LEU A 15 16.21 9.74 -7.05
N PHE A 16 17.52 9.62 -7.23
CA PHE A 16 18.47 9.32 -6.15
C PHE A 16 18.77 10.51 -5.25
N SER A 17 18.35 11.73 -5.59
CA SER A 17 18.59 12.94 -4.79
C SER A 17 17.69 13.08 -3.56
N GLY A 18 16.67 12.20 -3.40
CA GLY A 18 15.77 12.21 -2.25
C GLY A 18 14.63 13.24 -2.30
N TYR A 19 14.51 14.01 -3.38
CA TYR A 19 13.35 14.90 -3.57
C TYR A 19 12.08 14.13 -3.90
N PRO A 20 10.89 14.67 -3.54
CA PRO A 20 9.61 14.03 -3.90
C PRO A 20 9.49 13.82 -5.40
N VAL A 21 9.12 12.61 -5.81
CA VAL A 21 9.08 12.16 -7.22
C VAL A 21 8.26 13.10 -8.12
N ALA A 22 7.15 13.64 -7.60
CA ALA A 22 6.29 14.58 -8.34
C ALA A 22 7.04 15.84 -8.80
N PHE A 23 7.88 16.43 -7.92
CA PHE A 23 8.68 17.60 -8.26
C PHE A 23 9.80 17.27 -9.25
N ILE A 24 10.38 16.09 -9.16
CA ILE A 24 11.40 15.61 -10.09
C ILE A 24 10.81 15.45 -11.48
N LEU A 25 9.68 14.75 -11.59
CA LEU A 25 9.01 14.54 -12.88
C LEU A 25 8.57 15.86 -13.52
N GLY A 26 7.97 16.76 -12.73
CA GLY A 26 7.57 18.09 -13.22
C GLY A 26 8.77 18.95 -13.61
N GLY A 27 9.78 19.02 -12.75
CA GLY A 27 10.99 19.83 -12.97
C GLY A 27 11.78 19.38 -14.21
N VAL A 28 12.01 18.08 -14.38
CA VAL A 28 12.70 17.53 -15.56
C VAL A 28 11.89 17.80 -16.82
N SER A 29 10.57 17.63 -16.78
CA SER A 29 9.71 17.88 -17.94
C SER A 29 9.74 19.35 -18.39
N ILE A 30 9.67 20.29 -17.44
CA ILE A 30 9.75 21.73 -17.71
C ILE A 30 11.13 22.10 -18.24
N THR A 31 12.20 21.59 -17.64
CA THR A 31 13.58 21.89 -18.05
C THR A 31 13.85 21.45 -19.49
N PHE A 32 13.44 20.22 -19.85
CA PHE A 32 13.60 19.73 -21.22
C PHE A 32 12.63 20.42 -22.20
N GLY A 33 11.46 20.86 -21.76
CA GLY A 33 10.56 21.69 -22.56
C GLY A 33 11.14 23.05 -22.89
N LEU A 34 11.74 23.73 -21.91
CA LEU A 34 12.43 25.02 -22.11
C LEU A 34 13.69 24.89 -22.98
N LEU A 35 14.46 23.82 -22.79
CA LEU A 35 15.60 23.54 -23.67
C LEU A 35 15.15 23.26 -25.11
N GLY A 36 14.09 22.47 -25.28
CA GLY A 36 13.51 22.21 -26.59
C GLY A 36 13.00 23.48 -27.28
N PHE A 37 12.45 24.40 -26.52
CA PHE A 37 12.07 25.73 -27.04
C PHE A 37 13.30 26.55 -27.45
N ALA A 38 14.37 26.53 -26.69
CA ALA A 38 15.62 27.25 -27.01
C ALA A 38 16.32 26.71 -28.28
N PHE A 39 16.08 25.44 -28.61
CA PHE A 39 16.62 24.77 -29.80
C PHE A 39 15.62 24.70 -30.97
N ASP A 40 14.51 25.44 -30.91
CA ASP A 40 13.44 25.46 -31.94
C ASP A 40 12.83 24.09 -32.28
N VAL A 41 12.96 23.13 -31.35
CA VAL A 41 12.39 21.79 -31.48
C VAL A 41 10.96 21.71 -30.90
N PHE A 42 10.61 22.67 -30.01
CA PHE A 42 9.36 22.70 -29.27
C PHE A 42 8.71 24.08 -29.37
N SER A 43 7.42 24.15 -29.76
CA SER A 43 6.70 25.40 -29.86
C SER A 43 6.02 25.77 -28.54
N LEU A 44 5.97 27.09 -28.23
CA LEU A 44 5.24 27.62 -27.07
C LEU A 44 3.75 27.24 -27.07
N ASN A 45 3.16 27.07 -28.25
CA ASN A 45 1.76 26.62 -28.35
C ASN A 45 1.53 25.22 -27.76
N GLU A 46 2.54 24.37 -27.72
CA GLU A 46 2.45 23.05 -27.09
C GLU A 46 2.37 23.14 -25.57
N PHE A 47 2.94 24.20 -24.97
CA PHE A 47 2.77 24.48 -23.54
C PHE A 47 1.32 24.82 -23.19
N PHE A 48 0.58 25.50 -24.05
CA PHE A 48 -0.84 25.80 -23.82
C PHE A 48 -1.70 24.54 -23.87
N ASN A 49 -1.29 23.49 -24.58
CA ASN A 49 -1.97 22.20 -24.60
C ASN A 49 -1.75 21.39 -23.30
N PHE A 50 -0.87 21.82 -22.41
CA PHE A 50 -0.57 21.13 -21.16
C PHE A 50 -1.77 21.16 -20.21
N ALA A 51 -2.41 22.31 -20.05
CA ALA A 51 -3.57 22.46 -19.16
C ALA A 51 -4.79 21.62 -19.60
N PRO A 52 -5.24 21.64 -20.87
CA PRO A 52 -6.28 20.75 -21.35
C PRO A 52 -5.93 19.24 -21.20
N ARG A 53 -4.66 18.89 -21.44
CA ARG A 53 -4.22 17.49 -21.27
C ARG A 53 -4.24 17.05 -19.83
N ILE A 54 -3.81 17.89 -18.88
CA ILE A 54 -3.93 17.59 -17.46
C ILE A 54 -5.38 17.42 -17.08
N TRP A 55 -6.25 18.33 -17.54
CA TRP A 55 -7.68 18.27 -17.23
C TRP A 55 -8.32 16.99 -17.79
N GLY A 56 -8.12 16.69 -19.07
CA GLY A 56 -8.66 15.48 -19.69
C GLY A 56 -8.13 14.19 -19.05
N PHE A 57 -6.86 14.17 -18.71
CA PHE A 57 -6.27 12.98 -18.10
C PHE A 57 -6.63 12.81 -16.61
N ALA A 58 -6.71 13.90 -15.86
CA ALA A 58 -6.93 13.84 -14.40
C ALA A 58 -8.40 13.96 -14.00
N ALA A 59 -9.20 14.81 -14.67
CA ALA A 59 -10.57 15.10 -14.27
C ALA A 59 -11.63 14.35 -15.08
N GLU A 60 -11.37 14.05 -16.36
CA GLU A 60 -12.30 13.31 -17.21
C GLU A 60 -12.11 11.80 -17.10
N ASN A 61 -10.94 11.35 -16.65
CA ASN A 61 -10.69 9.93 -16.40
C ASN A 61 -11.27 9.52 -15.05
N LEU A 62 -12.43 8.88 -15.07
CA LEU A 62 -13.13 8.38 -13.87
C LEU A 62 -12.27 7.44 -13.01
N VAL A 63 -11.35 6.72 -13.64
CA VAL A 63 -10.44 5.80 -12.95
C VAL A 63 -9.44 6.58 -12.07
N LEU A 64 -8.89 7.68 -12.60
CA LEU A 64 -7.95 8.52 -11.84
C LEU A 64 -8.64 9.36 -10.77
N VAL A 65 -9.88 9.79 -10.99
CA VAL A 65 -10.69 10.49 -9.98
C VAL A 65 -11.01 9.57 -8.78
N ALA A 66 -11.09 8.26 -9.00
CA ALA A 66 -11.28 7.31 -7.91
C ALA A 66 -10.10 7.28 -6.91
N LEU A 67 -8.87 7.59 -7.32
CA LEU A 67 -7.69 7.56 -6.45
C LEU A 67 -7.79 8.48 -5.24
N PRO A 68 -8.08 9.80 -5.40
CA PRO A 68 -8.25 10.69 -4.25
C PRO A 68 -9.39 10.26 -3.34
N THR A 69 -10.50 9.77 -3.89
CA THR A 69 -11.65 9.32 -3.10
C THR A 69 -11.33 8.11 -2.24
N PHE A 70 -10.57 7.14 -2.75
CA PHE A 70 -10.09 6.00 -1.96
C PHE A 70 -9.09 6.41 -0.88
N ILE A 71 -8.20 7.37 -1.18
CA ILE A 71 -7.28 7.91 -0.18
C ILE A 71 -8.03 8.60 0.96
N VAL A 72 -9.02 9.43 0.64
CA VAL A 72 -9.86 10.10 1.64
C VAL A 72 -10.62 9.08 2.47
N MET A 73 -11.18 8.05 1.85
CA MET A 73 -11.86 6.95 2.54
C MET A 73 -10.91 6.22 3.51
N GLY A 74 -9.70 5.89 3.06
CA GLY A 74 -8.69 5.24 3.88
C GLY A 74 -8.30 6.08 5.11
N ILE A 75 -8.02 7.39 4.91
CA ILE A 75 -7.70 8.31 6.01
C ILE A 75 -8.87 8.48 6.97
N ALA A 76 -10.10 8.55 6.46
CA ALA A 76 -11.30 8.65 7.30
C ALA A 76 -11.46 7.43 8.20
N MET A 77 -11.25 6.23 7.65
CA MET A 77 -11.27 4.97 8.42
C MET A 77 -10.14 4.90 9.46
N GLU A 78 -8.95 5.35 9.10
CA GLU A 78 -7.81 5.40 10.01
C GLU A 78 -8.11 6.31 11.22
N ARG A 79 -8.69 7.48 10.97
CA ARG A 79 -8.96 8.46 12.02
C ARG A 79 -10.24 8.22 12.81
N SER A 80 -11.12 7.35 12.34
CA SER A 80 -12.42 7.07 13.00
C SER A 80 -12.31 6.15 14.22
N GLY A 81 -11.14 5.55 14.49
CA GLY A 81 -10.96 4.56 15.58
C GLY A 81 -11.51 3.16 15.26
N VAL A 82 -12.16 2.96 14.13
CA VAL A 82 -12.71 1.66 13.70
C VAL A 82 -11.63 0.57 13.66
N ALA A 83 -10.39 0.95 13.37
CA ALA A 83 -9.28 0.01 13.34
C ALA A 83 -8.98 -0.61 14.71
N GLU A 84 -9.03 0.20 15.78
CA GLU A 84 -8.85 -0.28 17.16
C GLU A 84 -9.96 -1.23 17.57
N ASP A 85 -11.20 -0.85 17.26
CA ASP A 85 -12.38 -1.67 17.55
C ASP A 85 -12.33 -3.00 16.79
N LEU A 86 -11.94 -3.00 15.53
CA LEU A 86 -11.75 -4.21 14.73
C LEU A 86 -10.68 -5.12 15.32
N LEU A 87 -9.54 -4.56 15.76
CA LEU A 87 -8.49 -5.33 16.42
C LEU A 87 -9.02 -5.97 17.70
N HIS A 88 -9.73 -5.21 18.53
CA HIS A 88 -10.27 -5.70 19.78
C HIS A 88 -11.31 -6.81 19.57
N ILE A 89 -12.24 -6.62 18.64
CA ILE A 89 -13.28 -7.61 18.32
C ILE A 89 -12.66 -8.89 17.76
N THR A 90 -11.71 -8.77 16.81
CA THR A 90 -11.04 -9.94 16.23
C THR A 90 -10.18 -10.69 17.26
N GLN A 91 -9.58 -9.99 18.21
CA GLN A 91 -8.87 -10.63 19.34
C GLN A 91 -9.81 -11.44 20.23
N ILE A 92 -10.99 -10.92 20.55
CA ILE A 92 -11.99 -11.64 21.35
C ILE A 92 -12.45 -12.90 20.60
N LEU A 93 -12.71 -12.78 19.31
CA LEU A 93 -13.20 -13.87 18.47
C LEU A 93 -12.17 -15.01 18.37
N LEU A 94 -10.89 -14.66 18.20
CA LEU A 94 -9.79 -15.61 17.99
C LEU A 94 -9.03 -15.99 19.29
N ARG A 95 -9.51 -15.53 20.45
CA ARG A 95 -8.86 -15.77 21.76
C ARG A 95 -8.61 -17.24 22.09
N LYS A 96 -9.47 -18.14 21.57
CA LYS A 96 -9.38 -19.58 21.84
C LYS A 96 -8.41 -20.33 20.92
N VAL A 97 -7.91 -19.66 19.87
CA VAL A 97 -7.03 -20.27 18.89
C VAL A 97 -5.58 -20.00 19.26
N PRO A 98 -4.67 -20.99 19.18
CA PRO A 98 -3.24 -20.76 19.39
C PRO A 98 -2.74 -19.75 18.36
N GLY A 99 -2.02 -18.70 18.81
CA GLY A 99 -1.61 -17.59 17.94
C GLY A 99 -2.75 -16.61 17.58
N GLY A 100 -3.84 -16.63 18.34
CA GLY A 100 -5.06 -15.84 18.06
C GLY A 100 -4.80 -14.35 17.86
N LEU A 101 -3.86 -13.74 18.60
CA LEU A 101 -3.52 -12.34 18.40
C LEU A 101 -2.85 -12.10 17.05
N ALA A 102 -1.90 -12.93 16.62
CA ALA A 102 -1.26 -12.81 15.32
C ALA A 102 -2.27 -13.03 14.18
N MET A 103 -3.18 -13.99 14.33
CA MET A 103 -4.29 -14.20 13.39
C MET A 103 -5.23 -12.99 13.37
N SER A 104 -5.55 -12.39 14.51
CA SER A 104 -6.40 -11.18 14.59
C SER A 104 -5.75 -10.00 13.87
N VAL A 105 -4.44 -9.82 14.05
CA VAL A 105 -3.67 -8.78 13.35
C VAL A 105 -3.69 -9.03 11.84
N THR A 106 -3.59 -10.28 11.39
CA THR A 106 -3.65 -10.62 9.96
C THR A 106 -5.04 -10.33 9.38
N VAL A 107 -6.11 -10.72 10.06
CA VAL A 107 -7.49 -10.47 9.61
C VAL A 107 -7.78 -8.96 9.58
N MET A 108 -7.47 -8.25 10.68
CA MET A 108 -7.62 -6.80 10.73
C MET A 108 -6.81 -6.11 9.64
N GLY A 109 -5.53 -6.50 9.50
CA GLY A 109 -4.65 -5.96 8.48
C GLY A 109 -5.16 -6.18 7.06
N THR A 110 -5.74 -7.34 6.80
CA THR A 110 -6.38 -7.64 5.52
C THR A 110 -7.53 -6.68 5.22
N ILE A 111 -8.39 -6.43 6.20
CA ILE A 111 -9.53 -5.52 6.05
C ILE A 111 -9.05 -4.08 5.86
N LEU A 112 -8.16 -3.59 6.73
CA LEU A 112 -7.64 -2.23 6.65
C LEU A 112 -6.83 -1.98 5.39
N ALA A 113 -5.98 -2.94 5.03
CA ALA A 113 -5.15 -2.84 3.84
C ALA A 113 -5.99 -2.80 2.56
N ALA A 114 -7.08 -3.58 2.48
CA ALA A 114 -8.05 -3.52 1.38
C ALA A 114 -8.71 -2.14 1.28
N MET A 115 -9.00 -1.49 2.41
CA MET A 115 -9.66 -0.18 2.42
C MET A 115 -8.71 0.97 2.07
N THR A 116 -7.45 0.91 2.48
CA THR A 116 -6.47 1.97 2.23
C THR A 116 -5.82 1.84 0.85
N GLY A 117 -5.63 0.62 0.36
CA GLY A 117 -4.97 0.33 -0.92
C GLY A 117 -3.50 0.79 -1.00
N ILE A 118 -2.93 1.29 0.09
CA ILE A 118 -1.56 1.82 0.19
C ILE A 118 -0.80 1.06 1.27
N ILE A 119 0.23 0.29 0.87
CA ILE A 119 1.01 -0.54 1.81
C ILE A 119 1.61 0.28 2.94
N GLY A 120 2.30 1.39 2.60
CA GLY A 120 3.01 2.19 3.58
C GLY A 120 2.12 2.69 4.71
N ALA A 121 0.94 3.23 4.37
CA ALA A 121 -0.04 3.70 5.34
C ALA A 121 -0.57 2.55 6.21
N SER A 122 -0.96 1.44 5.58
CA SER A 122 -1.49 0.27 6.31
C SER A 122 -0.46 -0.33 7.28
N VAL A 123 0.78 -0.53 6.82
CA VAL A 123 1.84 -1.10 7.66
C VAL A 123 2.21 -0.17 8.81
N THR A 124 2.33 1.15 8.58
CA THR A 124 2.64 2.11 9.65
C THR A 124 1.54 2.18 10.69
N MET A 125 0.28 2.23 10.26
CA MET A 125 -0.88 2.20 11.15
C MET A 125 -0.93 0.92 11.98
N MET A 126 -0.79 -0.23 11.32
CA MET A 126 -0.78 -1.53 12.00
C MET A 126 0.39 -1.65 12.98
N THR A 127 1.55 -1.10 12.63
CA THR A 127 2.70 -1.06 13.53
C THR A 127 2.37 -0.25 14.78
N ALA A 128 1.73 0.90 14.63
CA ALA A 128 1.36 1.73 15.77
C ALA A 128 0.33 1.06 16.71
N LEU A 129 -0.65 0.33 16.15
CA LEU A 129 -1.74 -0.29 16.92
C LEU A 129 -1.42 -1.70 17.41
N ALA A 130 -0.92 -2.55 16.54
CA ALA A 130 -0.78 -3.97 16.81
C ALA A 130 0.57 -4.33 17.45
N LEU A 131 1.66 -3.66 17.07
CA LEU A 131 2.99 -4.02 17.60
C LEU A 131 3.10 -3.86 19.11
N PRO A 132 2.66 -2.75 19.75
CA PRO A 132 2.70 -2.63 21.20
C PRO A 132 1.89 -3.72 21.88
N THR A 133 0.70 -4.04 21.36
CA THR A 133 -0.17 -5.08 21.89
C THR A 133 0.47 -6.47 21.81
N MET A 134 1.14 -6.79 20.69
CA MET A 134 1.85 -8.06 20.51
C MET A 134 3.06 -8.18 21.43
N LEU A 135 3.85 -7.11 21.58
CA LEU A 135 5.01 -7.07 22.48
C LEU A 135 4.60 -7.17 23.95
N ASN A 136 3.52 -6.49 24.36
CA ASN A 136 2.97 -6.58 25.71
C ASN A 136 2.48 -8.01 26.05
N GLN A 137 1.99 -8.74 25.05
CA GLN A 137 1.64 -10.15 25.17
C GLN A 137 2.84 -11.09 24.99
N LYS A 138 4.05 -10.54 24.96
CA LYS A 138 5.32 -11.29 24.92
C LYS A 138 5.51 -12.11 23.63
N TYR A 139 4.96 -11.65 22.51
CA TYR A 139 5.26 -12.23 21.21
C TYR A 139 6.70 -11.92 20.80
N TYR A 140 7.32 -12.88 20.12
CA TYR A 140 8.67 -12.69 19.61
C TYR A 140 8.69 -11.54 18.58
N PRO A 141 9.58 -10.53 18.71
CA PRO A 141 9.53 -9.32 17.89
C PRO A 141 9.58 -9.58 16.39
N SER A 142 10.38 -10.57 15.94
CA SER A 142 10.46 -10.86 14.50
C SER A 142 9.18 -11.51 13.96
N LEU A 143 8.44 -12.27 14.76
CA LEU A 143 7.13 -12.79 14.37
C LEU A 143 6.11 -11.65 14.30
N ALA A 144 6.09 -10.77 15.31
CA ALA A 144 5.18 -9.63 15.34
C ALA A 144 5.35 -8.71 14.13
N THR A 145 6.58 -8.31 13.87
CA THR A 145 6.89 -7.44 12.71
C THR A 145 6.62 -8.15 11.38
N GLY A 146 6.95 -9.45 11.27
CA GLY A 146 6.68 -10.25 10.09
C GLY A 146 5.19 -10.36 9.78
N VAL A 147 4.35 -10.58 10.77
CA VAL A 147 2.88 -10.64 10.62
C VAL A 147 2.32 -9.28 10.18
N ILE A 148 2.79 -8.18 10.78
CA ILE A 148 2.35 -6.83 10.42
C ILE A 148 2.72 -6.51 8.97
N CYS A 149 3.97 -6.75 8.57
CA CYS A 149 4.42 -6.50 7.21
C CYS A 149 3.67 -7.35 6.19
N SER A 150 3.49 -8.64 6.45
CA SER A 150 2.79 -9.54 5.53
C SER A 150 1.31 -9.21 5.39
N SER A 151 0.62 -8.86 6.48
CA SER A 151 -0.78 -8.48 6.43
C SER A 151 -1.01 -7.13 5.74
N GLY A 152 -0.11 -6.16 5.94
CA GLY A 152 -0.18 -4.87 5.26
C GLY A 152 -0.01 -4.96 3.74
N THR A 153 0.75 -5.95 3.23
CA THR A 153 0.93 -6.14 1.78
C THR A 153 -0.32 -6.72 1.08
N LEU A 154 -1.24 -7.33 1.81
CA LEU A 154 -2.48 -7.88 1.25
C LEU A 154 -3.38 -6.81 0.62
N GLY A 155 -3.27 -5.55 1.04
CA GLY A 155 -4.07 -4.45 0.52
C GLY A 155 -3.87 -4.12 -0.95
N ILE A 156 -2.77 -4.57 -1.55
CA ILE A 156 -2.59 -4.42 -3.00
C ILE A 156 -3.42 -5.46 -3.77
N LEU A 157 -3.59 -6.65 -3.19
CA LEU A 157 -4.21 -7.78 -3.87
C LEU A 157 -5.71 -7.85 -3.65
N ILE A 158 -6.20 -7.35 -2.51
CA ILE A 158 -7.62 -7.44 -2.18
C ILE A 158 -8.33 -6.16 -2.63
N PRO A 159 -9.36 -6.29 -3.48
CA PRO A 159 -10.17 -5.14 -3.89
C PRO A 159 -10.93 -4.50 -2.70
N PRO A 160 -11.10 -3.17 -2.69
CA PRO A 160 -10.65 -2.20 -3.67
C PRO A 160 -9.17 -1.80 -3.49
N SER A 161 -8.37 -1.94 -4.54
CA SER A 161 -6.94 -1.63 -4.53
C SER A 161 -6.62 -0.55 -5.56
N ILE A 162 -5.90 0.48 -5.13
CA ILE A 162 -5.43 1.57 -6.00
C ILE A 162 -4.55 1.01 -7.13
N MET A 163 -3.74 0.00 -6.82
CA MET A 163 -2.85 -0.61 -7.82
C MET A 163 -3.61 -1.30 -8.94
N LEU A 164 -4.70 -2.00 -8.61
CA LEU A 164 -5.57 -2.63 -9.61
C LEU A 164 -6.31 -1.61 -10.47
N ILE A 165 -6.65 -0.45 -9.92
CA ILE A 165 -7.29 0.64 -10.67
C ILE A 165 -6.31 1.20 -11.70
N ILE A 166 -5.08 1.51 -11.29
CA ILE A 166 -4.03 1.99 -12.20
C ILE A 166 -3.71 0.94 -13.28
N MET A 167 -3.64 -0.34 -12.88
CA MET A 167 -3.39 -1.43 -13.82
C MET A 167 -4.51 -1.55 -14.86
N GLY A 168 -5.77 -1.38 -14.44
CA GLY A 168 -6.93 -1.38 -15.33
C GLY A 168 -6.86 -0.29 -16.39
N ASP A 169 -6.46 0.91 -15.98
CA ASP A 169 -6.28 2.04 -16.90
C ASP A 169 -5.13 1.81 -17.88
N LEU A 170 -4.00 1.32 -17.40
CA LEU A 170 -2.83 1.04 -18.24
C LEU A 170 -3.08 -0.09 -19.25
N LEU A 171 -3.76 -1.14 -18.84
CA LEU A 171 -4.05 -2.31 -19.67
C LEU A 171 -5.32 -2.14 -20.52
N GLN A 172 -6.05 -1.04 -20.33
CA GLN A 172 -7.33 -0.77 -21.00
C GLN A 172 -8.36 -1.90 -20.74
N VAL A 173 -8.32 -2.47 -19.53
CA VAL A 173 -9.24 -3.52 -19.10
C VAL A 173 -10.21 -2.94 -18.06
N PRO A 174 -11.51 -3.27 -18.12
CA PRO A 174 -12.47 -2.79 -17.14
C PRO A 174 -12.04 -3.16 -15.71
N VAL A 175 -11.97 -2.16 -14.82
CA VAL A 175 -11.49 -2.32 -13.43
C VAL A 175 -12.32 -3.38 -12.67
N GLY A 176 -13.62 -3.49 -12.98
CA GLY A 176 -14.49 -4.50 -12.37
C GLY A 176 -14.03 -5.94 -12.66
N THR A 177 -13.56 -6.24 -13.87
CA THR A 177 -13.05 -7.58 -14.21
C THR A 177 -11.74 -7.88 -13.49
N LEU A 178 -10.87 -6.89 -13.32
CA LEU A 178 -9.64 -7.02 -12.54
C LEU A 178 -9.93 -7.26 -11.05
N PHE A 179 -10.91 -6.58 -10.50
CA PHE A 179 -11.34 -6.80 -9.12
C PHE A 179 -11.84 -8.21 -8.91
N MET A 180 -12.70 -8.70 -9.82
CA MET A 180 -13.21 -10.09 -9.75
C MET A 180 -12.08 -11.12 -9.86
N ALA A 181 -11.11 -10.89 -10.74
CA ALA A 181 -9.95 -11.77 -10.89
C ALA A 181 -9.03 -11.77 -9.66
N ALA A 182 -8.86 -10.61 -9.01
CA ALA A 182 -7.99 -10.46 -7.85
C ALA A 182 -8.54 -11.08 -6.55
N TRP A 183 -9.85 -11.26 -6.45
CA TRP A 183 -10.48 -11.89 -5.28
C TRP A 183 -9.94 -13.31 -5.02
N GLY A 184 -9.80 -14.12 -6.05
CA GLY A 184 -9.31 -15.51 -5.93
C GLY A 184 -7.92 -15.59 -5.29
N PRO A 185 -6.88 -15.00 -5.92
CA PRO A 185 -5.52 -15.00 -5.39
C PRO A 185 -5.41 -14.33 -4.02
N GLY A 186 -6.15 -13.23 -3.80
CA GLY A 186 -6.16 -12.51 -2.53
C GLY A 186 -6.65 -13.39 -1.38
N LEU A 187 -7.79 -14.05 -1.53
CA LEU A 187 -8.33 -14.96 -0.52
C LEU A 187 -7.42 -16.17 -0.26
N VAL A 188 -6.86 -16.76 -1.32
CA VAL A 188 -5.90 -17.87 -1.18
C VAL A 188 -4.72 -17.43 -0.32
N LEU A 189 -4.17 -16.24 -0.55
CA LEU A 189 -3.03 -15.72 0.21
C LEU A 189 -3.40 -15.46 1.69
N VAL A 190 -4.57 -14.91 1.97
CA VAL A 190 -5.07 -14.74 3.36
C VAL A 190 -5.16 -16.09 4.07
N VAL A 191 -5.75 -17.09 3.43
CA VAL A 191 -5.87 -18.45 3.98
C VAL A 191 -4.49 -19.05 4.23
N MET A 192 -3.54 -18.86 3.32
CA MET A 192 -2.16 -19.33 3.49
C MET A 192 -1.49 -18.67 4.70
N TYR A 193 -1.64 -17.35 4.88
CA TYR A 193 -1.07 -16.65 6.04
C TYR A 193 -1.69 -17.13 7.35
N LEU A 194 -3.02 -17.24 7.42
CA LEU A 194 -3.71 -17.73 8.61
C LEU A 194 -3.31 -19.18 8.94
N THR A 195 -3.20 -20.02 7.92
CA THR A 195 -2.77 -21.40 8.06
C THR A 195 -1.33 -21.46 8.56
N TYR A 196 -0.43 -20.69 7.96
CA TYR A 196 0.97 -20.62 8.38
C TYR A 196 1.10 -20.18 9.85
N ILE A 197 0.41 -19.10 10.24
CA ILE A 197 0.42 -18.60 11.63
C ILE A 197 -0.13 -19.66 12.58
N GLY A 198 -1.23 -20.32 12.22
CA GLY A 198 -1.83 -21.37 13.05
C GLY A 198 -0.91 -22.58 13.24
N PHE A 199 -0.31 -23.09 12.17
CA PHE A 199 0.67 -24.17 12.26
C PHE A 199 1.92 -23.76 13.05
N TYR A 200 2.47 -22.59 12.74
CA TYR A 200 3.67 -22.08 13.41
C TYR A 200 3.43 -21.91 14.91
N SER A 201 2.28 -21.38 15.31
CA SER A 201 1.87 -21.21 16.69
C SER A 201 1.67 -22.53 17.43
N LYS A 202 1.18 -23.55 16.73
CA LYS A 202 0.96 -24.89 17.31
C LYS A 202 2.27 -25.66 17.52
N PHE A 203 3.23 -25.55 16.62
CA PHE A 203 4.49 -26.27 16.69
C PHE A 203 5.57 -25.56 17.50
N ASN A 204 5.48 -24.24 17.68
CA ASN A 204 6.45 -23.44 18.40
C ASN A 204 5.78 -22.56 19.48
N PRO A 205 5.18 -23.16 20.50
CA PRO A 205 4.54 -22.38 21.56
C PRO A 205 5.52 -21.46 22.33
N CYS A 206 6.81 -21.79 22.32
CA CYS A 206 7.85 -21.01 22.98
C CYS A 206 8.17 -19.68 22.27
N LEU A 207 7.85 -19.55 20.97
CA LEU A 207 8.06 -18.32 20.19
C LEU A 207 6.86 -17.36 20.26
N LEU A 208 5.73 -17.83 20.77
CA LEU A 208 4.57 -17.01 21.08
C LEU A 208 4.75 -16.19 22.37
N TYR A 209 5.55 -16.71 23.31
CA TYR A 209 5.77 -16.09 24.61
C TYR A 209 7.27 -16.05 24.88
N THR A 210 7.86 -14.87 24.88
CA THR A 210 9.20 -14.71 25.46
C THR A 210 9.08 -14.96 26.95
N SER A 211 9.74 -16.00 27.48
CA SER A 211 9.89 -16.14 28.92
C SER A 211 10.59 -14.89 29.45
N PRO A 212 10.14 -14.31 30.59
CA PRO A 212 10.85 -13.19 31.20
C PRO A 212 12.29 -13.63 31.45
N SER A 213 13.25 -12.81 30.99
CA SER A 213 14.65 -13.00 31.32
C SER A 213 14.77 -12.94 32.85
N PRO A 214 15.53 -13.83 33.50
CA PRO A 214 15.72 -13.77 34.95
C PRO A 214 16.46 -12.52 35.45
N ARG A 215 16.66 -11.53 34.59
CA ARG A 215 17.42 -10.29 34.87
C ARG A 215 16.61 -9.00 34.75
N ASP A 216 15.30 -9.06 34.52
CA ASP A 216 14.44 -7.86 34.50
C ASP A 216 13.58 -7.78 35.77
#